data_d71a9b10287c7ca190be01a0e7e082f9
#
_entry.id   d71a9b10287c7ca190be01a0e7e082f9
#
_cell.length_a   1.000
_cell.length_b   1.000
_cell.length_c   1.000
_cell.angle_alpha   90.00
_cell.angle_beta   90.00
_cell.angle_gamma   90.00
#
_symmetry.space_group_name_H-M   'P 1'
#
loop_
_entity.id
_entity.type
_entity.pdbx_description
1 polymer ?
#
loop_
_entity_poly.entity_id
_entity_poly.type
_entity_poly.pdbx_seq_one_letter_code
_entity_poly.pdbx_strand_id
1 'polypeptide(L)'
;MTRLGPAVRDGRPAPDAAAGPVTARATYAQERAWLASRLAHDPPTYCAVDEFPLHAAVTADDLVHALYVLMDRHEPLRTVLRTVDGRLRQEVHPRPEPRIELADLSAHDHAAQAEERRSLRARLARTPFDPHRAPQWRAAVLNLGEGAWSVVFAAHHTVYDTASGFNVHAELTELCAAAEEGREARLPRLPLGYGAYARRERERARTGGADAAAAHWRTRLRGLPPVHTVPLDRPRPPARTFRGAEVRAALPVGVTAALTGAARHHGTRPVMLFLAAWTALLHHHSGADDLAVGLPVAGRDDPDTRAMVGTFVNMRVLRADLSGDPDGTELVRRTTTAVRAGEKFDIPFQSLVELLAVPRLPGVPPLYQLAFNHTPADGLGPPVSSCEEDLLLDVAGSGLRLVYDAALFDRSTADLLLADYLRLLAVLLDAPGTRLSALPTGPALRHTPRSTGAAPAARTAPRDAAEERVAAVWRTLLGTDSGTVDVHEDFFTAGGHSLQALRLLARLAPARGSGPTLRTFFADPTVAGLATALKSTPDGRTAWR
;
A
#
# COMPACT_ATOMS: atom_id res chain seq x y z
N MET A 1 18.94 -9.26 -37.74
CA MET A 1 19.07 -9.78 -36.35
C MET A 1 20.19 -9.00 -35.66
N THR A 2 19.88 -7.84 -35.16
CA THR A 2 20.82 -7.05 -34.35
C THR A 2 20.72 -7.59 -32.93
N ARG A 3 21.69 -8.37 -32.48
CA ARG A 3 21.77 -8.87 -31.11
C ARG A 3 22.09 -7.67 -30.22
N LEU A 4 21.26 -7.38 -29.23
CA LEU A 4 21.69 -6.58 -28.09
C LEU A 4 23.00 -7.18 -27.56
N GLY A 5 24.03 -6.36 -27.43
CA GLY A 5 25.37 -6.76 -26.98
C GLY A 5 25.34 -7.40 -25.59
N PRO A 6 26.47 -7.90 -25.09
CA PRO A 6 26.53 -8.62 -23.82
C PRO A 6 25.93 -7.77 -22.70
N ALA A 7 25.11 -8.43 -21.88
CA ALA A 7 24.33 -7.86 -20.78
C ALA A 7 25.07 -6.73 -20.05
N VAL A 8 24.37 -5.60 -19.89
CA VAL A 8 24.81 -4.44 -19.12
C VAL A 8 25.41 -4.89 -17.78
N ARG A 9 26.71 -4.68 -17.60
CA ARG A 9 27.38 -4.97 -16.35
C ARG A 9 27.31 -3.73 -15.46
N ASP A 10 26.34 -3.72 -14.53
CA ASP A 10 26.31 -2.74 -13.43
C ASP A 10 27.40 -3.03 -12.36
N GLY A 11 28.40 -3.86 -12.69
CA GLY A 11 29.44 -4.32 -11.78
C GLY A 11 29.05 -5.50 -10.92
N ARG A 12 27.86 -6.06 -11.08
CA ARG A 12 27.42 -7.30 -10.43
C ARG A 12 27.55 -8.47 -11.40
N PRO A 13 28.02 -9.64 -10.94
CA PRO A 13 27.96 -10.84 -11.76
C PRO A 13 26.50 -11.18 -12.06
N ALA A 14 26.23 -11.61 -13.31
CA ALA A 14 24.93 -12.18 -13.65
C ALA A 14 24.60 -13.32 -12.65
N PRO A 15 23.32 -13.46 -12.21
CA PRO A 15 22.95 -14.52 -11.30
C PRO A 15 23.27 -15.88 -11.94
N ASP A 16 24.00 -16.71 -11.17
CA ASP A 16 24.28 -18.09 -11.60
C ASP A 16 22.95 -18.87 -11.63
N ALA A 17 22.50 -19.27 -12.82
CA ALA A 17 21.26 -20.02 -12.99
C ALA A 17 21.27 -21.39 -12.28
N ALA A 18 22.46 -21.93 -11.97
CA ALA A 18 22.63 -23.18 -11.22
C ALA A 18 22.63 -22.98 -9.69
N ALA A 19 22.76 -21.73 -9.22
CA ALA A 19 22.74 -21.42 -7.80
C ALA A 19 21.31 -21.54 -7.24
N GLY A 20 21.17 -22.05 -6.03
CA GLY A 20 19.91 -22.03 -5.31
C GLY A 20 19.48 -20.59 -4.94
N PRO A 21 18.21 -20.39 -4.53
CA PRO A 21 17.71 -19.08 -4.17
C PRO A 21 18.44 -18.49 -2.95
N VAL A 22 18.70 -17.18 -2.99
CA VAL A 22 19.30 -16.43 -1.88
C VAL A 22 18.19 -15.90 -0.98
N THR A 23 18.31 -16.11 0.33
CA THR A 23 17.30 -15.68 1.30
C THR A 23 17.76 -14.49 2.14
N ALA A 24 16.85 -13.54 2.34
CA ALA A 24 17.02 -12.43 3.27
C ALA A 24 15.70 -12.17 4.02
N ARG A 25 15.74 -11.41 5.12
CA ARG A 25 14.51 -10.95 5.77
C ARG A 25 13.75 -10.00 4.84
N ALA A 26 12.42 -10.08 4.84
CA ALA A 26 11.58 -9.13 4.11
C ALA A 26 11.72 -7.70 4.68
N THR A 27 11.53 -6.68 3.83
CA THR A 27 11.42 -5.28 4.27
C THR A 27 10.10 -5.05 5.02
N TYR A 28 9.98 -3.95 5.74
CA TYR A 28 8.70 -3.58 6.38
C TYR A 28 7.61 -3.31 5.33
N ALA A 29 7.97 -2.71 4.19
CA ALA A 29 7.04 -2.49 3.08
C ALA A 29 6.54 -3.82 2.50
N GLN A 30 7.42 -4.80 2.30
CA GLN A 30 7.04 -6.15 1.86
C GLN A 30 6.13 -6.85 2.89
N GLU A 31 6.46 -6.78 4.19
CA GLU A 31 5.63 -7.36 5.24
C GLU A 31 4.22 -6.77 5.23
N ARG A 32 4.10 -5.43 5.05
CA ARG A 32 2.80 -4.74 4.95
C ARG A 32 2.03 -5.19 3.71
N ALA A 33 2.63 -5.10 2.52
CA ALA A 33 1.97 -5.47 1.26
C ALA A 33 1.56 -6.95 1.24
N TRP A 34 2.41 -7.84 1.75
CA TRP A 34 2.12 -9.27 1.84
C TRP A 34 0.94 -9.54 2.78
N LEU A 35 0.94 -8.92 3.97
CA LEU A 35 -0.15 -9.08 4.92
C LEU A 35 -1.46 -8.58 4.33
N ALA A 36 -1.47 -7.37 3.78
CA ALA A 36 -2.64 -6.75 3.20
C ALA A 36 -3.20 -7.59 2.03
N SER A 37 -2.33 -8.15 1.17
CA SER A 37 -2.75 -9.03 0.07
C SER A 37 -3.41 -10.34 0.55
N ARG A 38 -3.05 -10.82 1.76
CA ARG A 38 -3.67 -12.01 2.35
C ARG A 38 -5.01 -11.74 3.00
N LEU A 39 -5.27 -10.50 3.38
CA LEU A 39 -6.52 -10.05 3.99
C LEU A 39 -7.56 -9.63 2.94
N ALA A 40 -7.12 -9.16 1.78
CA ALA A 40 -8.01 -8.73 0.70
C ALA A 40 -8.93 -9.85 0.22
N HIS A 41 -10.19 -9.50 -0.06
CA HIS A 41 -11.19 -10.45 -0.59
C HIS A 41 -10.95 -10.77 -2.07
N ASP A 42 -10.36 -9.82 -2.80
CA ASP A 42 -10.12 -9.93 -4.23
C ASP A 42 -8.61 -10.04 -4.50
N PRO A 43 -8.10 -11.17 -5.04
CA PRO A 43 -6.69 -11.35 -5.36
C PRO A 43 -6.06 -10.24 -6.22
N PRO A 44 -6.77 -9.61 -7.16
CA PRO A 44 -6.25 -8.52 -7.97
C PRO A 44 -5.88 -7.23 -7.21
N THR A 45 -6.37 -7.06 -5.99
CA THR A 45 -6.24 -5.84 -5.21
C THR A 45 -4.81 -5.35 -5.03
N TYR A 46 -3.85 -6.26 -5.00
CA TYR A 46 -2.43 -5.96 -4.80
C TYR A 46 -1.60 -6.13 -6.05
N CYS A 47 -2.22 -6.03 -7.23
CA CYS A 47 -1.56 -6.01 -8.52
C CYS A 47 -1.50 -4.57 -9.06
N ALA A 48 -0.29 -4.01 -9.15
CA ALA A 48 -0.06 -2.81 -9.92
C ALA A 48 0.00 -3.15 -11.41
N VAL A 49 -0.62 -2.32 -12.25
CA VAL A 49 -0.55 -2.46 -13.71
C VAL A 49 -0.19 -1.13 -14.32
N ASP A 50 1.02 -1.05 -14.84
CA ASP A 50 1.51 0.09 -15.60
C ASP A 50 1.52 -0.23 -17.09
N GLU A 51 1.49 0.81 -17.89
CA GLU A 51 1.62 0.74 -19.34
C GLU A 51 2.70 1.73 -19.77
N PHE A 52 3.72 1.22 -20.45
CA PHE A 52 4.87 1.96 -20.90
C PHE A 52 4.83 2.14 -22.42
N PRO A 53 4.41 3.32 -22.92
CA PRO A 53 4.53 3.63 -24.32
C PRO A 53 6.00 3.81 -24.68
N LEU A 54 6.42 3.20 -25.77
CA LEU A 54 7.78 3.27 -26.30
C LEU A 54 7.72 3.58 -27.79
N HIS A 55 8.71 4.32 -28.29
CA HIS A 55 8.85 4.59 -29.71
C HIS A 55 10.30 4.36 -30.10
N ALA A 56 10.56 3.25 -30.80
CA ALA A 56 11.90 2.85 -31.20
C ALA A 56 11.84 1.85 -32.37
N ALA A 57 12.85 1.86 -33.22
CA ALA A 57 13.02 0.92 -34.31
C ALA A 57 13.63 -0.42 -33.81
N VAL A 58 12.89 -1.09 -32.92
CA VAL A 58 13.28 -2.36 -32.29
C VAL A 58 12.30 -3.47 -32.64
N THR A 59 12.66 -4.71 -32.33
CA THR A 59 11.81 -5.90 -32.50
C THR A 59 11.12 -6.28 -31.20
N ALA A 60 10.10 -7.16 -31.26
CA ALA A 60 9.50 -7.77 -30.07
C ALA A 60 10.54 -8.54 -29.23
N ASP A 61 11.49 -9.22 -29.88
CA ASP A 61 12.56 -9.95 -29.21
C ASP A 61 13.50 -9.03 -28.42
N ASP A 62 13.78 -7.82 -28.93
CA ASP A 62 14.56 -6.81 -28.23
C ASP A 62 13.85 -6.35 -26.95
N LEU A 63 12.53 -6.15 -27.00
CA LEU A 63 11.72 -5.77 -25.84
C LEU A 63 11.61 -6.90 -24.81
N VAL A 64 11.44 -8.13 -25.28
CA VAL A 64 11.48 -9.31 -24.40
C VAL A 64 12.85 -9.40 -23.71
N HIS A 65 13.93 -9.23 -24.46
CA HIS A 65 15.28 -9.21 -23.90
C HIS A 65 15.46 -8.09 -22.86
N ALA A 66 14.96 -6.89 -23.15
CA ALA A 66 14.98 -5.77 -22.20
C ALA A 66 14.27 -6.10 -20.87
N LEU A 67 13.13 -6.79 -20.93
CA LEU A 67 12.42 -7.27 -19.74
C LEU A 67 13.25 -8.30 -18.94
N TYR A 68 14.00 -9.18 -19.60
CA TYR A 68 14.92 -10.10 -18.92
C TYR A 68 16.11 -9.34 -18.29
N VAL A 69 16.66 -8.32 -18.95
CA VAL A 69 17.72 -7.46 -18.38
C VAL A 69 17.22 -6.79 -17.11
N LEU A 70 16.00 -6.23 -17.12
CA LEU A 70 15.38 -5.65 -15.91
C LEU A 70 15.25 -6.68 -14.78
N MET A 71 14.78 -7.90 -15.09
CA MET A 71 14.63 -8.97 -14.12
C MET A 71 15.96 -9.40 -13.52
N ASP A 72 17.00 -9.57 -14.34
CA ASP A 72 18.33 -9.95 -13.88
C ASP A 72 18.97 -8.87 -12.99
N ARG A 73 18.70 -7.60 -13.32
CA ARG A 73 19.23 -6.42 -12.64
C ARG A 73 18.57 -6.17 -11.28
N HIS A 74 17.24 -6.35 -11.18
CA HIS A 74 16.46 -6.01 -9.99
C HIS A 74 16.01 -7.27 -9.23
N GLU A 75 16.65 -7.55 -8.08
CA GLU A 75 16.33 -8.70 -7.22
C GLU A 75 14.81 -8.88 -6.94
N PRO A 76 14.01 -7.83 -6.65
CA PRO A 76 12.57 -7.99 -6.41
C PRO A 76 11.81 -8.63 -7.56
N LEU A 77 12.21 -8.38 -8.81
CA LEU A 77 11.57 -8.98 -9.99
C LEU A 77 11.76 -10.50 -10.11
N ARG A 78 12.62 -11.11 -9.29
CA ARG A 78 12.82 -12.58 -9.19
C ARG A 78 12.63 -13.09 -7.77
N THR A 79 11.85 -12.37 -6.96
CA THR A 79 11.64 -12.64 -5.55
C THR A 79 10.24 -13.17 -5.28
N VAL A 80 10.14 -14.15 -4.37
CA VAL A 80 8.90 -14.52 -3.67
C VAL A 80 9.08 -14.33 -2.17
N LEU A 81 7.97 -14.23 -1.45
CA LEU A 81 7.96 -14.12 0.00
C LEU A 81 7.48 -15.41 0.65
N ARG A 82 8.26 -15.94 1.59
CA ARG A 82 7.93 -17.15 2.35
C ARG A 82 7.98 -16.91 3.85
N THR A 83 7.10 -17.55 4.57
CA THR A 83 7.15 -17.56 6.03
C THR A 83 8.05 -18.72 6.48
N VAL A 84 9.15 -18.39 7.17
CA VAL A 84 10.09 -19.33 7.76
C VAL A 84 10.24 -18.98 9.24
N ASP A 85 9.98 -19.92 10.14
CA ASP A 85 10.02 -19.73 11.59
C ASP A 85 9.19 -18.52 12.07
N GLY A 86 7.99 -18.34 11.50
CA GLY A 86 7.09 -17.24 11.81
C GLY A 86 7.58 -15.85 11.40
N ARG A 87 8.59 -15.79 10.51
CA ARG A 87 9.13 -14.55 9.95
C ARG A 87 9.03 -14.57 8.44
N LEU A 88 8.67 -13.43 7.86
CA LEU A 88 8.62 -13.29 6.42
C LEU A 88 10.04 -13.08 5.88
N ARG A 89 10.40 -13.90 4.90
CA ARG A 89 11.69 -13.86 4.19
C ARG A 89 11.45 -13.67 2.71
N GLN A 90 12.29 -12.89 2.08
CA GLN A 90 12.41 -12.84 0.64
C GLN A 90 13.34 -13.96 0.17
N GLU A 91 12.94 -14.65 -0.87
CA GLU A 91 13.63 -15.71 -1.54
C GLU A 91 13.87 -15.27 -2.98
N VAL A 92 15.13 -14.90 -3.27
CA VAL A 92 15.54 -14.37 -4.56
C VAL A 92 16.00 -15.53 -5.43
N HIS A 93 15.23 -15.84 -6.46
CA HIS A 93 15.55 -16.92 -7.41
C HIS A 93 16.58 -16.45 -8.45
N PRO A 94 17.46 -17.32 -8.94
CA PRO A 94 18.50 -16.93 -9.88
C PRO A 94 17.92 -16.41 -11.20
N ARG A 95 17.04 -17.16 -11.84
CA ARG A 95 16.43 -16.77 -13.12
C ARG A 95 15.10 -17.46 -13.36
N PRO A 96 14.01 -17.00 -12.72
CA PRO A 96 12.69 -17.56 -12.95
C PRO A 96 12.18 -17.19 -14.35
N GLU A 97 11.29 -18.03 -14.90
CA GLU A 97 10.66 -17.78 -16.20
C GLU A 97 9.46 -16.85 -16.07
N PRO A 98 9.50 -15.62 -16.64
CA PRO A 98 8.38 -14.71 -16.64
C PRO A 98 7.34 -15.06 -17.71
N ARG A 99 6.08 -14.75 -17.44
CA ARG A 99 5.03 -14.83 -18.45
C ARG A 99 4.99 -13.51 -19.24
N ILE A 100 5.45 -13.56 -20.50
CA ILE A 100 5.43 -12.45 -21.44
C ILE A 100 4.55 -12.84 -22.62
N GLU A 101 3.53 -12.03 -22.90
CA GLU A 101 2.62 -12.21 -24.03
C GLU A 101 3.02 -11.24 -25.15
N LEU A 102 2.94 -11.69 -26.40
CA LEU A 102 3.19 -10.85 -27.57
C LEU A 102 1.89 -10.66 -28.33
N ALA A 103 1.56 -9.44 -28.74
CA ALA A 103 0.43 -9.16 -29.60
C ALA A 103 0.81 -8.12 -30.65
N ASP A 104 0.40 -8.36 -31.89
CA ASP A 104 0.54 -7.42 -32.99
C ASP A 104 -0.81 -6.74 -33.26
N LEU A 105 -0.87 -5.45 -32.96
CA LEU A 105 -2.03 -4.59 -33.15
C LEU A 105 -1.82 -3.58 -34.28
N SER A 106 -0.74 -3.71 -35.06
CA SER A 106 -0.36 -2.74 -36.12
C SER A 106 -1.42 -2.60 -37.22
N ALA A 107 -2.21 -3.66 -37.46
CA ALA A 107 -3.30 -3.65 -38.44
C ALA A 107 -4.63 -3.08 -37.89
N HIS A 108 -4.71 -2.75 -36.59
CA HIS A 108 -5.90 -2.20 -35.95
C HIS A 108 -5.89 -0.68 -36.01
N ASP A 109 -7.07 -0.06 -36.12
CA ASP A 109 -7.20 1.38 -35.93
C ASP A 109 -6.96 1.79 -34.46
N HIS A 110 -6.78 3.09 -34.21
CA HIS A 110 -6.50 3.61 -32.87
C HIS A 110 -7.58 3.27 -31.83
N ALA A 111 -8.85 3.18 -32.24
CA ALA A 111 -9.94 2.87 -31.33
C ALA A 111 -9.91 1.39 -30.90
N ALA A 112 -9.68 0.48 -31.86
CA ALA A 112 -9.51 -0.93 -31.61
C ALA A 112 -8.25 -1.24 -30.80
N GLN A 113 -7.13 -0.56 -31.09
CA GLN A 113 -5.91 -0.65 -30.28
C GLN A 113 -6.15 -0.22 -28.83
N ALA A 114 -6.87 0.90 -28.61
CA ALA A 114 -7.18 1.40 -27.28
C ALA A 114 -8.08 0.45 -26.48
N GLU A 115 -9.05 -0.19 -27.15
CA GLU A 115 -9.93 -1.17 -26.52
C GLU A 115 -9.17 -2.44 -26.13
N GLU A 116 -8.35 -2.99 -27.04
CA GLU A 116 -7.57 -4.18 -26.78
C GLU A 116 -6.57 -3.95 -25.62
N ARG A 117 -5.88 -2.82 -25.60
CA ARG A 117 -5.00 -2.42 -24.50
C ARG A 117 -5.75 -2.33 -23.17
N ARG A 118 -6.96 -1.77 -23.17
CA ARG A 118 -7.83 -1.66 -21.98
C ARG A 118 -8.25 -3.04 -21.48
N SER A 119 -8.69 -3.91 -22.39
CA SER A 119 -9.07 -5.30 -22.11
C SER A 119 -7.90 -6.10 -21.53
N LEU A 120 -6.72 -5.98 -22.15
CA LEU A 120 -5.49 -6.63 -21.70
C LEU A 120 -5.06 -6.18 -20.31
N ARG A 121 -5.06 -4.86 -20.05
CA ARG A 121 -4.76 -4.31 -18.70
C ARG A 121 -5.71 -4.87 -17.65
N ALA A 122 -7.01 -4.89 -17.94
CA ALA A 122 -8.02 -5.45 -17.04
C ALA A 122 -7.80 -6.95 -16.79
N ARG A 123 -7.44 -7.72 -17.81
CA ARG A 123 -7.14 -9.15 -17.71
C ARG A 123 -5.88 -9.41 -16.89
N LEU A 124 -4.80 -8.69 -17.16
CA LEU A 124 -3.55 -8.81 -16.40
C LEU A 124 -3.75 -8.41 -14.94
N ALA A 125 -4.53 -7.36 -14.66
CA ALA A 125 -4.85 -6.94 -13.30
C ALA A 125 -5.61 -8.04 -12.52
N ARG A 126 -6.56 -8.71 -13.14
CA ARG A 126 -7.43 -9.70 -12.49
C ARG A 126 -6.83 -11.10 -12.37
N THR A 127 -5.77 -11.41 -13.10
CA THR A 127 -5.13 -12.73 -13.02
C THR A 127 -4.34 -12.83 -11.72
N PRO A 128 -4.61 -13.77 -10.82
CA PRO A 128 -3.87 -13.92 -9.57
C PRO A 128 -2.39 -14.27 -9.81
N PHE A 129 -1.53 -13.87 -8.87
CA PHE A 129 -0.17 -14.39 -8.77
C PHE A 129 -0.14 -15.60 -7.83
N ASP A 130 0.63 -16.63 -8.20
CA ASP A 130 0.95 -17.70 -7.26
C ASP A 130 1.97 -17.16 -6.25
N PRO A 131 1.62 -17.03 -4.97
CA PRO A 131 2.51 -16.43 -3.97
C PRO A 131 3.75 -17.29 -3.66
N HIS A 132 3.80 -18.52 -4.17
CA HIS A 132 4.89 -19.46 -3.97
C HIS A 132 5.81 -19.61 -5.17
N ARG A 133 5.53 -18.91 -6.28
CA ARG A 133 6.28 -19.05 -7.53
C ARG A 133 6.80 -17.69 -8.03
N ALA A 134 8.11 -17.60 -8.22
CA ALA A 134 8.72 -16.46 -8.90
C ALA A 134 8.56 -16.61 -10.44
N PRO A 135 8.48 -15.51 -11.17
CA PRO A 135 8.43 -14.13 -10.71
C PRO A 135 7.02 -13.69 -10.31
N GLN A 136 6.92 -12.63 -9.49
CA GLN A 136 5.67 -12.00 -9.10
C GLN A 136 5.30 -10.84 -10.04
N TRP A 137 5.58 -11.00 -11.33
CA TRP A 137 5.20 -10.08 -12.39
C TRP A 137 4.97 -10.82 -13.71
N ARG A 138 4.30 -10.16 -14.63
CA ARG A 138 4.04 -10.59 -16.01
C ARG A 138 3.93 -9.37 -16.91
N ALA A 139 4.12 -9.54 -18.20
CA ALA A 139 4.03 -8.44 -19.16
C ALA A 139 3.33 -8.86 -20.45
N ALA A 140 2.88 -7.87 -21.21
CA ALA A 140 2.53 -8.02 -22.60
C ALA A 140 3.25 -6.95 -23.41
N VAL A 141 3.85 -7.36 -24.54
CA VAL A 141 4.52 -6.49 -25.51
C VAL A 141 3.61 -6.35 -26.71
N LEU A 142 3.22 -5.12 -27.03
CA LEU A 142 2.24 -4.80 -28.07
C LEU A 142 2.93 -3.99 -29.18
N ASN A 143 2.89 -4.50 -30.41
CA ASN A 143 3.24 -3.75 -31.61
C ASN A 143 2.05 -2.89 -32.03
N LEU A 144 2.20 -1.58 -32.06
CA LEU A 144 1.16 -0.63 -32.46
C LEU A 144 1.36 -0.09 -33.90
N GLY A 145 2.44 -0.52 -34.56
CA GLY A 145 2.83 -0.05 -35.90
C GLY A 145 3.74 1.19 -35.87
N GLU A 146 4.40 1.48 -36.97
CA GLU A 146 5.24 2.67 -37.19
C GLU A 146 6.32 2.90 -36.11
N GLY A 147 6.89 1.80 -35.54
CA GLY A 147 7.87 1.89 -34.46
C GLY A 147 7.28 2.21 -33.08
N ALA A 148 5.95 2.31 -32.99
CA ALA A 148 5.28 2.49 -31.71
C ALA A 148 5.02 1.14 -31.04
N TRP A 149 5.42 1.05 -29.77
CA TRP A 149 5.25 -0.11 -28.92
C TRP A 149 4.54 0.27 -27.61
N SER A 150 3.90 -0.71 -26.98
CA SER A 150 3.42 -0.55 -25.61
C SER A 150 3.76 -1.81 -24.81
N VAL A 151 4.37 -1.62 -23.64
CA VAL A 151 4.61 -2.70 -22.69
C VAL A 151 3.63 -2.55 -21.53
N VAL A 152 2.67 -3.47 -21.42
CA VAL A 152 1.79 -3.56 -20.26
C VAL A 152 2.46 -4.47 -19.23
N PHE A 153 2.78 -3.91 -18.07
CA PHE A 153 3.52 -4.58 -17.00
C PHE A 153 2.64 -4.70 -15.76
N ALA A 154 2.39 -5.92 -15.33
CA ALA A 154 1.61 -6.21 -14.13
C ALA A 154 2.50 -6.87 -13.09
N ALA A 155 2.53 -6.34 -11.87
CA ALA A 155 3.35 -6.86 -10.79
C ALA A 155 2.63 -6.83 -9.44
N HIS A 156 2.92 -7.82 -8.59
CA HIS A 156 2.41 -7.83 -7.23
C HIS A 156 3.10 -6.76 -6.38
N HIS A 157 2.34 -6.04 -5.56
CA HIS A 157 2.87 -4.95 -4.73
C HIS A 157 3.97 -5.36 -3.73
N THR A 158 4.17 -6.64 -3.47
CA THR A 158 5.31 -7.12 -2.66
C THR A 158 6.67 -6.96 -3.34
N VAL A 159 6.69 -6.74 -4.65
CA VAL A 159 7.91 -6.63 -5.46
C VAL A 159 8.00 -5.33 -6.27
N TYR A 160 6.95 -4.48 -6.18
CA TYR A 160 6.79 -3.34 -7.06
C TYR A 160 5.93 -2.24 -6.43
N ASP A 161 6.30 -0.98 -6.65
CA ASP A 161 5.55 0.21 -6.26
C ASP A 161 5.49 1.24 -7.41
N THR A 162 4.74 2.32 -7.24
CA THR A 162 4.58 3.37 -8.27
C THR A 162 5.92 3.97 -8.71
N ALA A 163 6.85 4.19 -7.78
CA ALA A 163 8.18 4.72 -8.13
C ALA A 163 9.01 3.72 -8.94
N SER A 164 8.78 2.43 -8.75
CA SER A 164 9.36 1.37 -9.58
C SER A 164 8.90 1.46 -11.03
N GLY A 165 7.65 1.88 -11.28
CA GLY A 165 7.12 2.08 -12.63
C GLY A 165 7.91 3.11 -13.42
N PHE A 166 8.26 4.24 -12.79
CA PHE A 166 9.10 5.26 -13.44
C PHE A 166 10.49 4.71 -13.77
N ASN A 167 11.09 3.94 -12.88
CA ASN A 167 12.40 3.33 -13.12
C ASN A 167 12.34 2.29 -14.25
N VAL A 168 11.33 1.41 -14.25
CA VAL A 168 11.13 0.42 -15.32
C VAL A 168 10.95 1.11 -16.68
N HIS A 169 10.11 2.16 -16.75
CA HIS A 169 9.90 2.91 -17.99
C HIS A 169 11.20 3.56 -18.49
N ALA A 170 11.93 4.24 -17.60
CA ALA A 170 13.19 4.89 -17.97
C ALA A 170 14.25 3.87 -18.44
N GLU A 171 14.38 2.73 -17.77
CA GLU A 171 15.33 1.69 -18.16
C GLU A 171 14.91 0.98 -19.46
N LEU A 172 13.61 0.72 -19.68
CA LEU A 172 13.10 0.19 -20.96
C LEU A 172 13.38 1.16 -22.10
N THR A 173 13.14 2.45 -21.90
CA THR A 173 13.42 3.49 -22.91
C THR A 173 14.90 3.51 -23.29
N GLU A 174 15.80 3.48 -22.32
CA GLU A 174 17.24 3.45 -22.57
C GLU A 174 17.68 2.15 -23.26
N LEU A 175 17.14 1.00 -22.85
CA LEU A 175 17.44 -0.30 -23.46
C LEU A 175 17.00 -0.34 -24.93
N CYS A 176 15.82 0.22 -25.25
CA CYS A 176 15.34 0.33 -26.63
C CYS A 176 16.24 1.26 -27.47
N ALA A 177 16.57 2.44 -26.94
CA ALA A 177 17.47 3.39 -27.64
C ALA A 177 18.86 2.77 -27.88
N ALA A 178 19.40 2.06 -26.90
CA ALA A 178 20.68 1.38 -27.03
C ALA A 178 20.65 0.28 -28.10
N ALA A 179 19.53 -0.48 -28.17
CA ALA A 179 19.33 -1.51 -29.20
C ALA A 179 19.24 -0.90 -30.59
N GLU A 180 18.45 0.16 -30.76
CA GLU A 180 18.29 0.89 -32.02
C GLU A 180 19.62 1.48 -32.53
N GLU A 181 20.43 2.05 -31.61
CA GLU A 181 21.72 2.64 -31.90
C GLU A 181 22.88 1.63 -31.99
N GLY A 182 22.65 0.36 -31.64
CA GLY A 182 23.67 -0.68 -31.61
C GLY A 182 24.78 -0.45 -30.58
N ARG A 183 24.48 0.22 -29.48
CA ARG A 183 25.40 0.55 -28.38
C ARG A 183 25.06 -0.17 -27.07
N GLU A 184 25.96 -0.11 -26.13
CA GLU A 184 25.68 -0.54 -24.75
C GLU A 184 24.73 0.42 -24.03
N ALA A 185 23.77 -0.09 -23.28
CA ALA A 185 22.80 0.71 -22.52
C ALA A 185 23.45 1.37 -21.29
N ARG A 186 23.09 2.63 -21.03
CA ARG A 186 23.62 3.44 -19.93
C ARG A 186 22.64 3.48 -18.78
N LEU A 187 22.54 2.39 -18.04
CA LEU A 187 21.62 2.29 -16.91
C LEU A 187 22.22 2.86 -15.61
N PRO A 188 21.42 3.44 -14.71
CA PRO A 188 21.89 3.94 -13.42
C PRO A 188 22.54 2.81 -12.60
N ARG A 189 23.64 3.11 -11.91
CA ARG A 189 24.27 2.14 -11.03
C ARG A 189 23.33 1.77 -9.87
N LEU A 190 23.23 0.47 -9.55
CA LEU A 190 22.57 -0.04 -8.34
C LEU A 190 23.63 -0.36 -7.29
N PRO A 191 23.91 0.53 -6.33
CA PRO A 191 25.01 0.34 -5.38
C PRO A 191 24.76 -0.79 -4.40
N LEU A 192 23.48 -1.20 -4.26
CA LEU A 192 23.11 -2.21 -3.29
C LEU A 192 21.98 -3.11 -3.84
N GLY A 193 21.92 -4.40 -3.46
CA GLY A 193 20.81 -5.29 -3.74
C GLY A 193 19.65 -5.08 -2.77
N TYR A 194 18.46 -5.48 -3.16
CA TYR A 194 17.27 -5.29 -2.34
C TYR A 194 17.34 -6.07 -1.01
N GLY A 195 17.95 -7.26 -1.01
CA GLY A 195 18.22 -8.01 0.23
C GLY A 195 19.19 -7.30 1.18
N ALA A 196 20.20 -6.59 0.63
CA ALA A 196 21.10 -5.75 1.42
C ALA A 196 20.39 -4.51 1.98
N TYR A 197 19.51 -3.88 1.17
CA TYR A 197 18.63 -2.81 1.64
C TYR A 197 17.74 -3.27 2.81
N ALA A 198 17.13 -4.44 2.72
CA ALA A 198 16.29 -4.97 3.79
C ALA A 198 17.06 -5.15 5.12
N ARG A 199 18.32 -5.60 5.06
CA ARG A 199 19.19 -5.66 6.26
C ARG A 199 19.47 -4.27 6.82
N ARG A 200 19.83 -3.31 5.95
CA ARG A 200 20.11 -1.91 6.34
C ARG A 200 18.89 -1.21 6.93
N GLU A 201 17.71 -1.43 6.37
CA GLU A 201 16.43 -0.93 6.89
C GLU A 201 16.17 -1.44 8.32
N ARG A 202 16.35 -2.75 8.54
CA ARG A 202 16.17 -3.37 9.85
C ARG A 202 17.20 -2.90 10.88
N GLU A 203 18.41 -2.66 10.46
CA GLU A 203 19.46 -2.12 11.35
C GLU A 203 19.18 -0.68 11.72
N ARG A 204 18.82 0.17 10.76
CA ARG A 204 18.39 1.56 11.02
C ARG A 204 17.22 1.63 12.01
N ALA A 205 16.23 0.77 11.86
CA ALA A 205 15.08 0.70 12.78
C ALA A 205 15.48 0.30 14.22
N ARG A 206 16.66 -0.33 14.41
CA ARG A 206 17.16 -0.78 15.72
C ARG A 206 18.12 0.20 16.35
N THR A 207 18.93 0.94 15.56
CA THR A 207 20.05 1.76 16.04
C THR A 207 19.94 3.23 15.70
N GLY A 208 19.23 3.59 14.63
CA GLY A 208 19.27 4.93 14.04
C GLY A 208 18.22 5.91 14.59
N GLY A 209 18.47 6.56 15.73
CA GLY A 209 17.55 7.60 16.25
C GLY A 209 16.17 7.08 16.64
N ALA A 210 16.02 5.75 16.78
CA ALA A 210 14.76 5.10 17.13
C ALA A 210 14.13 5.69 18.40
N ASP A 211 14.94 6.02 19.41
CA ASP A 211 14.44 6.62 20.66
C ASP A 211 13.89 8.03 20.46
N ALA A 212 14.55 8.86 19.65
CA ALA A 212 14.09 10.22 19.35
C ALA A 212 12.81 10.20 18.52
N ALA A 213 12.75 9.33 17.49
CA ALA A 213 11.54 9.13 16.70
C ALA A 213 10.41 8.55 17.56
N ALA A 214 10.71 7.58 18.43
CA ALA A 214 9.77 7.01 19.38
C ALA A 214 9.20 8.06 20.33
N ALA A 215 10.04 8.90 20.92
CA ALA A 215 9.63 9.98 21.82
C ALA A 215 8.74 11.01 21.07
N HIS A 216 9.15 11.40 19.86
CA HIS A 216 8.36 12.29 19.01
C HIS A 216 6.95 11.73 18.77
N TRP A 217 6.85 10.50 18.28
CA TRP A 217 5.57 9.91 17.91
C TRP A 217 4.68 9.61 19.13
N ARG A 218 5.25 9.16 20.27
CA ARG A 218 4.49 9.01 21.52
C ARG A 218 3.88 10.33 21.96
N THR A 219 4.62 11.43 21.84
CA THR A 219 4.12 12.76 22.18
C THR A 219 3.10 13.25 21.16
N ARG A 220 3.42 13.13 19.88
CA ARG A 220 2.60 13.65 18.79
C ARG A 220 1.25 12.94 18.66
N LEU A 221 1.19 11.63 18.91
CA LEU A 221 -0.01 10.81 18.77
C LEU A 221 -0.70 10.48 20.11
N ARG A 222 -0.25 11.10 21.21
CA ARG A 222 -0.89 10.94 22.53
C ARG A 222 -2.33 11.42 22.49
N GLY A 223 -3.28 10.56 22.93
CA GLY A 223 -4.70 10.90 23.01
C GLY A 223 -5.39 11.03 21.65
N LEU A 224 -4.76 10.57 20.56
CA LEU A 224 -5.40 10.52 19.26
C LEU A 224 -6.65 9.63 19.36
N PRO A 225 -7.84 10.11 18.90
CA PRO A 225 -9.03 9.26 18.83
C PRO A 225 -8.78 8.01 17.97
N PRO A 226 -9.17 6.82 18.44
CA PRO A 226 -8.90 5.57 17.72
C PRO A 226 -9.71 5.44 16.41
N VAL A 227 -10.82 6.18 16.29
CA VAL A 227 -11.71 6.17 15.14
C VAL A 227 -12.11 7.61 14.81
N HIS A 228 -12.11 7.94 13.52
CA HIS A 228 -12.60 9.25 13.05
C HIS A 228 -14.11 9.40 13.28
N THR A 229 -14.57 10.66 13.25
CA THR A 229 -15.98 11.03 13.45
C THR A 229 -16.70 11.46 12.17
N VAL A 230 -16.10 11.26 10.99
CA VAL A 230 -16.81 11.46 9.72
C VAL A 230 -18.03 10.54 9.71
N PRO A 231 -19.25 11.08 9.47
CA PRO A 231 -20.48 10.29 9.44
C PRO A 231 -20.42 9.18 8.39
N LEU A 232 -20.87 8.00 8.77
CA LEU A 232 -20.96 6.83 7.90
C LEU A 232 -22.42 6.66 7.44
N ASP A 233 -22.62 6.19 6.22
CA ASP A 233 -23.96 5.84 5.72
C ASP A 233 -24.47 4.52 6.32
N ARG A 234 -23.53 3.63 6.70
CA ARG A 234 -23.83 2.33 7.31
C ARG A 234 -22.99 2.08 8.56
N PRO A 235 -23.52 1.30 9.52
CA PRO A 235 -22.73 0.86 10.66
C PRO A 235 -21.50 0.09 10.21
N ARG A 236 -20.37 0.33 10.89
CA ARG A 236 -19.12 -0.39 10.62
C ARG A 236 -19.31 -1.89 10.91
N PRO A 237 -18.98 -2.78 9.95
CA PRO A 237 -19.03 -4.22 10.20
C PRO A 237 -17.93 -4.64 11.18
N PRO A 238 -18.13 -5.74 11.92
CA PRO A 238 -17.14 -6.24 12.89
C PRO A 238 -15.84 -6.70 12.22
N ALA A 239 -15.90 -7.12 10.96
CA ALA A 239 -14.73 -7.45 10.14
C ALA A 239 -14.73 -6.61 8.87
N ARG A 240 -13.55 -6.13 8.46
CA ARG A 240 -13.41 -5.35 7.23
C ARG A 240 -13.69 -6.20 6.00
N THR A 241 -14.43 -5.62 5.07
CA THR A 241 -14.73 -6.26 3.78
C THR A 241 -13.65 -6.02 2.73
N PHE A 242 -12.86 -4.97 2.89
CA PHE A 242 -11.91 -4.44 1.90
C PHE A 242 -12.53 -4.13 0.53
N ARG A 243 -13.84 -4.04 0.44
CA ARG A 243 -14.56 -3.71 -0.80
C ARG A 243 -14.46 -2.22 -1.03
N GLY A 244 -13.65 -1.83 -2.00
CA GLY A 244 -13.51 -0.45 -2.45
C GLY A 244 -14.46 -0.12 -3.60
N ALA A 245 -14.85 1.15 -3.66
CA ALA A 245 -15.42 1.78 -4.83
C ALA A 245 -14.82 3.18 -4.97
N GLU A 246 -15.04 3.82 -6.12
CA GLU A 246 -14.45 5.13 -6.38
C GLU A 246 -15.40 6.06 -7.13
N VAL A 247 -15.18 7.35 -6.93
CA VAL A 247 -15.70 8.43 -7.76
C VAL A 247 -14.53 9.26 -8.28
N ARG A 248 -14.66 9.81 -9.46
CA ARG A 248 -13.60 10.59 -10.13
C ARG A 248 -14.09 11.97 -10.51
N ALA A 249 -13.18 12.94 -10.47
CA ALA A 249 -13.35 14.28 -11.00
C ALA A 249 -12.06 14.77 -11.65
N ALA A 250 -12.14 15.81 -12.46
CA ALA A 250 -10.98 16.54 -12.95
C ALA A 250 -10.86 17.87 -12.21
N LEU A 251 -9.63 18.32 -12.00
CA LEU A 251 -9.38 19.69 -11.55
C LEU A 251 -9.84 20.67 -12.64
N PRO A 252 -10.55 21.75 -12.27
CA PRO A 252 -10.88 22.81 -13.21
C PRO A 252 -9.64 23.38 -13.90
N VAL A 253 -9.84 23.82 -15.14
CA VAL A 253 -8.77 24.46 -15.92
C VAL A 253 -8.17 25.65 -15.14
N GLY A 254 -6.85 25.74 -15.09
CA GLY A 254 -6.14 26.82 -14.38
C GLY A 254 -5.83 26.54 -12.91
N VAL A 255 -6.49 25.58 -12.26
CA VAL A 255 -6.25 25.26 -10.83
C VAL A 255 -4.81 24.82 -10.58
N THR A 256 -4.18 24.07 -11.49
CA THR A 256 -2.78 23.64 -11.34
C THR A 256 -1.81 24.85 -11.32
N ALA A 257 -2.06 25.86 -12.15
CA ALA A 257 -1.26 27.08 -12.14
C ALA A 257 -1.50 27.90 -10.87
N ALA A 258 -2.77 28.03 -10.43
CA ALA A 258 -3.12 28.70 -9.18
C ALA A 258 -2.47 28.02 -7.96
N LEU A 259 -2.51 26.69 -7.89
CA LEU A 259 -1.81 25.89 -6.85
C LEU A 259 -0.31 26.15 -6.82
N THR A 260 0.33 26.22 -8.00
CA THR A 260 1.77 26.52 -8.09
C THR A 260 2.07 27.92 -7.58
N GLY A 261 1.25 28.91 -7.93
CA GLY A 261 1.37 30.30 -7.45
C GLY A 261 1.17 30.41 -5.94
N ALA A 262 0.09 29.82 -5.41
CA ALA A 262 -0.21 29.81 -3.98
C ALA A 262 0.87 29.07 -3.17
N ALA A 263 1.38 27.94 -3.66
CA ALA A 263 2.47 27.21 -3.03
C ALA A 263 3.75 28.03 -2.89
N ARG A 264 4.11 28.79 -3.94
CA ARG A 264 5.25 29.74 -3.87
C ARG A 264 5.01 30.83 -2.84
N HIS A 265 3.80 31.41 -2.80
CA HIS A 265 3.43 32.45 -1.82
C HIS A 265 3.57 31.94 -0.39
N HIS A 266 3.12 30.71 -0.12
CA HIS A 266 3.22 30.08 1.22
C HIS A 266 4.58 29.41 1.49
N GLY A 267 5.57 29.48 0.59
CA GLY A 267 6.87 28.82 0.77
C GLY A 267 6.77 27.29 0.93
N THR A 268 5.83 26.67 0.24
CA THR A 268 5.51 25.24 0.37
C THR A 268 5.37 24.55 -1.00
N ARG A 269 5.00 23.26 -1.01
CA ARG A 269 4.74 22.48 -2.21
C ARG A 269 3.23 22.48 -2.53
N PRO A 270 2.80 22.39 -3.80
CA PRO A 270 1.39 22.32 -4.18
C PRO A 270 0.60 21.24 -3.44
N VAL A 271 1.21 20.08 -3.18
CA VAL A 271 0.60 18.97 -2.45
C VAL A 271 0.12 19.37 -1.05
N MET A 272 0.72 20.38 -0.42
CA MET A 272 0.29 20.84 0.92
C MET A 272 -1.05 21.59 0.88
N LEU A 273 -1.35 22.26 -0.22
CA LEU A 273 -2.67 22.90 -0.41
C LEU A 273 -3.76 21.85 -0.63
N PHE A 274 -3.49 20.83 -1.44
CA PHE A 274 -4.40 19.69 -1.60
C PHE A 274 -4.70 19.02 -0.25
N LEU A 275 -3.65 18.76 0.53
CA LEU A 275 -3.77 18.11 1.83
C LEU A 275 -4.48 19.01 2.86
N ALA A 276 -4.24 20.32 2.85
CA ALA A 276 -4.94 21.29 3.69
C ALA A 276 -6.44 21.32 3.35
N ALA A 277 -6.81 21.36 2.06
CA ALA A 277 -8.19 21.27 1.62
C ALA A 277 -8.86 19.96 2.05
N TRP A 278 -8.12 18.83 1.99
CA TRP A 278 -8.62 17.53 2.46
C TRP A 278 -8.90 17.54 3.97
N THR A 279 -7.99 18.07 4.78
CA THR A 279 -8.22 18.18 6.23
C THR A 279 -9.37 19.12 6.58
N ALA A 280 -9.55 20.23 5.83
CA ALA A 280 -10.67 21.13 5.98
C ALA A 280 -12.01 20.44 5.66
N LEU A 281 -12.08 19.64 4.59
CA LEU A 281 -13.26 18.83 4.25
C LEU A 281 -13.61 17.85 5.37
N LEU A 282 -12.61 17.12 5.85
CA LEU A 282 -12.81 16.14 6.93
C LEU A 282 -13.31 16.82 8.22
N HIS A 283 -12.74 17.97 8.58
CA HIS A 283 -13.20 18.79 9.71
C HIS A 283 -14.65 19.21 9.54
N HIS A 284 -15.01 19.75 8.37
CA HIS A 284 -16.37 20.20 8.09
C HIS A 284 -17.42 19.10 8.31
N HIS A 285 -17.17 17.90 7.79
CA HIS A 285 -18.12 16.79 7.89
C HIS A 285 -18.07 16.05 9.23
N SER A 286 -16.94 16.04 9.93
CA SER A 286 -16.77 15.33 11.20
C SER A 286 -17.00 16.19 12.44
N GLY A 287 -16.86 17.51 12.31
CA GLY A 287 -16.79 18.44 13.44
C GLY A 287 -15.56 18.26 14.33
N ALA A 288 -14.56 17.48 13.90
CA ALA A 288 -13.37 17.19 14.70
C ALA A 288 -12.25 18.18 14.40
N ASP A 289 -11.68 18.78 15.44
CA ASP A 289 -10.52 19.66 15.34
C ASP A 289 -9.18 18.89 15.31
N ASP A 290 -9.20 17.60 15.61
CA ASP A 290 -8.05 16.72 15.71
C ASP A 290 -8.27 15.46 14.87
N LEU A 291 -7.53 15.34 13.78
CA LEU A 291 -7.71 14.30 12.78
C LEU A 291 -6.39 13.59 12.45
N ALA A 292 -6.46 12.27 12.26
CA ALA A 292 -5.36 11.50 11.71
C ALA A 292 -5.58 11.20 10.23
N VAL A 293 -4.57 11.48 9.41
CA VAL A 293 -4.57 11.20 7.98
C VAL A 293 -3.34 10.37 7.62
N GLY A 294 -3.52 9.23 6.97
CA GLY A 294 -2.45 8.41 6.42
C GLY A 294 -1.89 9.02 5.13
N LEU A 295 -0.57 9.07 5.03
CA LEU A 295 0.13 9.60 3.86
C LEU A 295 1.09 8.52 3.33
N PRO A 296 0.82 7.88 2.17
CA PRO A 296 1.80 7.03 1.53
C PRO A 296 2.99 7.87 1.07
N VAL A 297 4.19 7.40 1.35
CA VAL A 297 5.44 8.03 0.94
C VAL A 297 6.32 7.01 0.22
N ALA A 298 7.06 7.46 -0.78
CA ALA A 298 7.84 6.57 -1.64
C ALA A 298 8.94 5.77 -0.90
N GLY A 299 9.35 6.18 0.30
CA GLY A 299 10.37 5.47 1.10
C GLY A 299 11.75 5.42 0.45
N ARG A 300 12.08 6.36 -0.46
CA ARG A 300 13.31 6.40 -1.25
C ARG A 300 14.20 7.60 -0.87
N ASP A 301 14.19 7.97 0.40
CA ASP A 301 15.00 9.08 0.92
C ASP A 301 16.51 8.75 0.85
N ASP A 302 16.87 7.45 0.91
CA ASP A 302 18.22 6.97 0.67
C ASP A 302 18.55 7.02 -0.84
N PRO A 303 19.58 7.80 -1.26
CA PRO A 303 19.97 7.89 -2.67
C PRO A 303 20.23 6.53 -3.34
N ASP A 304 20.73 5.56 -2.57
CA ASP A 304 21.03 4.21 -3.06
C ASP A 304 19.76 3.43 -3.49
N THR A 305 18.57 3.87 -3.08
CA THR A 305 17.30 3.21 -3.38
C THR A 305 16.56 3.81 -4.58
N ARG A 306 16.97 4.99 -5.05
CA ARG A 306 16.20 5.78 -6.04
C ARG A 306 16.02 5.07 -7.37
N ALA A 307 17.06 4.40 -7.86
CA ALA A 307 17.02 3.66 -9.13
C ALA A 307 16.55 2.19 -8.98
N MET A 308 16.28 1.72 -7.76
CA MET A 308 15.87 0.35 -7.54
C MET A 308 14.41 0.11 -7.91
N VAL A 309 14.10 -1.07 -8.47
CA VAL A 309 12.73 -1.59 -8.52
C VAL A 309 12.47 -2.40 -7.25
N GLY A 310 11.29 -2.25 -6.68
CA GLY A 310 10.89 -2.95 -5.45
C GLY A 310 9.77 -2.20 -4.71
N THR A 311 9.37 -2.71 -3.57
CA THR A 311 8.38 -2.10 -2.69
C THR A 311 9.07 -1.35 -1.55
N PHE A 312 8.95 -0.02 -1.55
CA PHE A 312 9.56 0.88 -0.55
C PHE A 312 8.53 1.72 0.20
N VAL A 313 7.28 1.73 -0.27
CA VAL A 313 6.22 2.59 0.26
C VAL A 313 6.05 2.41 1.77
N ASN A 314 6.21 3.50 2.52
CA ASN A 314 5.87 3.59 3.93
C ASN A 314 4.59 4.43 4.11
N MET A 315 3.92 4.27 5.25
CA MET A 315 2.77 5.10 5.62
C MET A 315 3.20 6.03 6.75
N ARG A 316 3.07 7.33 6.54
CA ARG A 316 3.24 8.35 7.59
C ARG A 316 1.89 8.77 8.14
N VAL A 317 1.83 9.10 9.41
CA VAL A 317 0.60 9.60 10.04
C VAL A 317 0.71 11.10 10.22
N LEU A 318 -0.16 11.85 9.54
CA LEU A 318 -0.37 13.26 9.81
C LEU A 318 -1.42 13.39 10.91
N ARG A 319 -1.10 14.04 12.05
CA ARG A 319 -2.11 14.54 12.98
C ARG A 319 -2.37 16.00 12.64
N ALA A 320 -3.52 16.28 12.05
CA ALA A 320 -3.94 17.61 11.67
C ALA A 320 -4.62 18.31 12.84
N ASP A 321 -4.16 19.51 13.17
CA ASP A 321 -4.72 20.39 14.20
C ASP A 321 -5.50 21.51 13.51
N LEU A 322 -6.82 21.47 13.64
CA LEU A 322 -7.76 22.44 13.08
C LEU A 322 -8.40 23.33 14.18
N SER A 323 -7.92 23.22 15.42
CA SER A 323 -8.46 23.95 16.56
C SER A 323 -8.33 25.48 16.41
N GLY A 324 -9.27 26.20 17.01
CA GLY A 324 -9.24 27.67 17.04
C GLY A 324 -9.65 28.34 15.74
N ASP A 325 -10.38 27.63 14.88
CA ASP A 325 -10.95 28.15 13.64
C ASP A 325 -9.91 28.87 12.74
N PRO A 326 -8.84 28.17 12.31
CA PRO A 326 -7.80 28.79 11.48
C PRO A 326 -8.35 29.20 10.12
N ASP A 327 -7.76 30.24 9.53
CA ASP A 327 -7.98 30.54 8.11
C ASP A 327 -7.14 29.61 7.22
N GLY A 328 -7.36 29.71 5.90
CA GLY A 328 -6.68 28.86 4.93
C GLY A 328 -5.15 29.02 4.96
N THR A 329 -4.63 30.23 5.20
CA THR A 329 -3.18 30.50 5.31
C THR A 329 -2.59 29.77 6.51
N GLU A 330 -3.19 29.89 7.67
CA GLU A 330 -2.77 29.20 8.88
C GLU A 330 -2.89 27.67 8.77
N LEU A 331 -3.96 27.18 8.12
CA LEU A 331 -4.14 25.75 7.87
C LEU A 331 -3.03 25.18 7.00
N VAL A 332 -2.67 25.83 5.90
CA VAL A 332 -1.56 25.42 5.01
C VAL A 332 -0.23 25.43 5.79
N ARG A 333 -0.01 26.43 6.63
CA ARG A 333 1.20 26.53 7.48
C ARG A 333 1.27 25.37 8.49
N ARG A 334 0.17 25.08 9.20
CA ARG A 334 0.09 23.95 10.17
C ARG A 334 0.32 22.62 9.47
N THR A 335 -0.36 22.38 8.34
CA THR A 335 -0.20 21.18 7.52
C THR A 335 1.24 20.98 7.08
N THR A 336 1.87 22.02 6.52
CA THR A 336 3.26 21.99 6.08
C THR A 336 4.22 21.66 7.24
N THR A 337 4.02 22.29 8.40
CA THR A 337 4.84 22.06 9.59
C THR A 337 4.71 20.63 10.10
N ALA A 338 3.49 20.10 10.16
CA ALA A 338 3.23 18.74 10.63
C ALA A 338 3.82 17.67 9.70
N VAL A 339 3.71 17.86 8.37
CA VAL A 339 4.32 16.95 7.38
C VAL A 339 5.84 16.96 7.49
N ARG A 340 6.48 18.13 7.55
CA ARG A 340 7.94 18.26 7.72
C ARG A 340 8.45 17.61 9.01
N ALA A 341 7.70 17.71 10.09
CA ALA A 341 8.04 17.03 11.34
C ALA A 341 8.00 15.49 11.19
N GLY A 342 6.99 14.96 10.47
CA GLY A 342 6.90 13.54 10.14
C GLY A 342 8.04 13.05 9.24
N GLU A 343 8.50 13.89 8.29
CA GLU A 343 9.66 13.59 7.44
C GLU A 343 10.95 13.41 8.25
N LYS A 344 11.16 14.24 9.26
CA LYS A 344 12.34 14.18 10.12
C LYS A 344 12.42 12.93 11.01
N PHE A 345 11.27 12.41 11.44
CA PHE A 345 11.17 11.29 12.37
C PHE A 345 10.55 10.06 11.70
N ASP A 346 10.94 9.77 10.44
CA ASP A 346 10.41 8.65 9.68
C ASP A 346 10.76 7.30 10.34
N ILE A 347 9.74 6.50 10.57
CA ILE A 347 9.86 5.11 11.04
C ILE A 347 8.89 4.22 10.25
N PRO A 348 9.17 2.92 10.10
CA PRO A 348 8.21 2.01 9.49
C PRO A 348 6.86 2.02 10.21
N PHE A 349 5.76 2.08 9.48
CA PHE A 349 4.42 2.16 10.04
C PHE A 349 4.11 1.03 11.02
N GLN A 350 4.53 -0.20 10.73
CA GLN A 350 4.36 -1.34 11.62
C GLN A 350 5.08 -1.12 12.94
N SER A 351 6.30 -0.58 12.89
CA SER A 351 7.07 -0.24 14.10
C SER A 351 6.39 0.88 14.90
N LEU A 352 5.73 1.84 14.22
CA LEU A 352 4.95 2.89 14.88
C LEU A 352 3.74 2.30 15.63
N VAL A 353 3.00 1.40 14.99
CA VAL A 353 1.84 0.73 15.60
C VAL A 353 2.25 -0.10 16.81
N GLU A 354 3.37 -0.82 16.73
CA GLU A 354 3.94 -1.61 17.83
C GLU A 354 4.41 -0.70 18.98
N LEU A 355 5.13 0.37 18.65
CA LEU A 355 5.67 1.34 19.60
C LEU A 355 4.59 2.01 20.47
N LEU A 356 3.46 2.33 19.85
CA LEU A 356 2.35 3.03 20.50
C LEU A 356 1.39 2.07 21.22
N ALA A 357 1.57 0.76 21.07
CA ALA A 357 0.66 -0.26 21.59
C ALA A 357 -0.82 0.10 21.30
N VAL A 358 -1.10 0.52 20.04
CA VAL A 358 -2.41 1.04 19.66
C VAL A 358 -3.49 0.00 19.89
N PRO A 359 -4.54 0.31 20.67
CA PRO A 359 -5.67 -0.59 20.84
C PRO A 359 -6.28 -0.97 19.48
N ARG A 360 -6.49 -2.24 19.26
CA ARG A 360 -7.13 -2.74 18.04
C ARG A 360 -8.63 -2.82 18.25
N LEU A 361 -9.35 -2.17 17.36
CA LEU A 361 -10.80 -2.23 17.32
C LEU A 361 -11.25 -3.09 16.14
N PRO A 362 -12.28 -3.94 16.30
CA PRO A 362 -12.81 -4.76 15.22
C PRO A 362 -13.20 -3.90 14.01
N GLY A 363 -12.76 -4.31 12.83
CA GLY A 363 -13.06 -3.59 11.58
C GLY A 363 -12.42 -2.20 11.42
N VAL A 364 -11.51 -1.76 12.32
CA VAL A 364 -10.89 -0.43 12.29
C VAL A 364 -9.39 -0.53 12.01
N PRO A 365 -8.86 0.12 10.96
CA PRO A 365 -7.42 0.27 10.77
C PRO A 365 -6.77 1.04 11.93
N PRO A 366 -5.57 0.66 12.38
CA PRO A 366 -4.90 1.36 13.47
C PRO A 366 -4.40 2.73 13.03
N LEU A 367 -4.45 3.69 13.95
CA LEU A 367 -3.94 5.05 13.85
C LEU A 367 -4.71 5.97 12.90
N TYR A 368 -5.06 5.53 11.69
CA TYR A 368 -5.83 6.33 10.73
C TYR A 368 -6.78 5.43 9.93
N GLN A 369 -7.87 6.02 9.46
CA GLN A 369 -8.83 5.40 8.55
C GLN A 369 -9.09 6.31 7.34
N LEU A 370 -8.54 7.51 7.37
CA LEU A 370 -8.63 8.53 6.33
C LEU A 370 -7.24 8.72 5.74
N ALA A 371 -7.11 8.73 4.42
CA ALA A 371 -5.81 8.86 3.77
C ALA A 371 -5.83 9.88 2.64
N PHE A 372 -4.64 10.33 2.29
CA PHE A 372 -4.42 11.23 1.17
C PHE A 372 -3.17 10.79 0.41
N ASN A 373 -3.30 10.60 -0.90
CA ASN A 373 -2.19 10.29 -1.78
C ASN A 373 -2.04 11.36 -2.87
N HIS A 374 -0.80 11.62 -3.26
CA HIS A 374 -0.48 12.47 -4.39
C HIS A 374 0.62 11.84 -5.23
N THR A 375 0.29 11.56 -6.49
CA THR A 375 1.24 11.05 -7.48
C THR A 375 1.51 12.15 -8.51
N PRO A 376 2.78 12.53 -8.76
CA PRO A 376 3.11 13.57 -9.73
C PRO A 376 2.91 13.13 -11.20
N ALA A 377 2.57 11.87 -11.45
CA ALA A 377 2.29 11.33 -12.78
C ALA A 377 0.94 11.79 -13.33
N ASP A 378 0.83 11.85 -14.64
CA ASP A 378 -0.44 12.09 -15.31
C ASP A 378 -1.31 10.82 -15.28
N GLY A 379 -2.53 10.97 -14.75
CA GLY A 379 -3.57 9.96 -14.77
C GLY A 379 -3.67 9.08 -13.52
N LEU A 380 -4.91 8.79 -13.15
CA LEU A 380 -5.31 8.07 -11.93
C LEU A 380 -5.16 6.53 -12.01
N GLY A 381 -4.61 6.01 -13.06
CA GLY A 381 -4.55 4.55 -13.24
C GLY A 381 -5.93 3.88 -13.39
N PRO A 382 -5.98 2.53 -13.39
CA PRO A 382 -7.22 1.76 -13.54
C PRO A 382 -8.16 1.96 -12.34
N PRO A 383 -9.47 1.65 -12.50
CA PRO A 383 -10.42 1.64 -11.39
C PRO A 383 -10.00 0.69 -10.28
N VAL A 384 -10.22 1.12 -9.03
CA VAL A 384 -9.97 0.30 -7.83
C VAL A 384 -11.25 -0.37 -7.34
N SER A 385 -11.13 -1.63 -6.93
CA SER A 385 -12.22 -2.43 -6.36
C SER A 385 -12.01 -2.76 -4.87
N SER A 386 -10.93 -2.23 -4.29
CA SER A 386 -10.59 -2.47 -2.89
C SER A 386 -10.08 -1.22 -2.21
N CYS A 387 -10.23 -1.16 -0.89
CA CYS A 387 -9.81 -0.05 -0.06
C CYS A 387 -9.24 -0.56 1.27
N GLU A 388 -8.06 -0.07 1.64
CA GLU A 388 -7.46 -0.34 2.97
C GLU A 388 -7.93 0.67 4.02
N GLU A 389 -8.34 1.85 3.59
CA GLU A 389 -8.86 2.94 4.41
C GLU A 389 -10.38 3.02 4.31
N ASP A 390 -11.00 3.87 5.11
CA ASP A 390 -12.42 4.18 4.96
C ASP A 390 -12.64 5.17 3.81
N LEU A 391 -11.74 6.17 3.70
CA LEU A 391 -11.67 7.14 2.61
C LEU A 391 -10.21 7.42 2.23
N LEU A 392 -9.91 7.40 0.94
CA LEU A 392 -8.63 7.81 0.36
C LEU A 392 -8.87 8.82 -0.75
N LEU A 393 -8.40 10.06 -0.58
CA LEU A 393 -8.31 11.01 -1.68
C LEU A 393 -6.99 10.82 -2.40
N ASP A 394 -7.05 10.50 -3.69
CA ASP A 394 -5.90 10.31 -4.57
C ASP A 394 -5.89 11.39 -5.65
N VAL A 395 -4.77 12.10 -5.76
CA VAL A 395 -4.55 13.20 -6.73
C VAL A 395 -3.42 12.81 -7.66
N ALA A 396 -3.69 12.80 -8.98
CA ALA A 396 -2.67 12.48 -9.98
C ALA A 396 -2.81 13.41 -11.19
N GLY A 397 -1.80 14.25 -11.45
CA GLY A 397 -1.87 15.29 -12.48
C GLY A 397 -3.06 16.21 -12.27
N SER A 398 -3.99 16.27 -13.24
CA SER A 398 -5.27 16.98 -13.14
C SER A 398 -6.43 16.11 -12.67
N GLY A 399 -6.21 14.83 -12.36
CA GLY A 399 -7.24 13.89 -11.93
C GLY A 399 -7.38 13.82 -10.41
N LEU A 400 -8.62 13.71 -9.96
CA LEU A 400 -9.00 13.44 -8.57
C LEU A 400 -9.78 12.14 -8.50
N ARG A 401 -9.48 11.31 -7.51
CA ARG A 401 -10.19 10.08 -7.22
C ARG A 401 -10.43 9.98 -5.72
N LEU A 402 -11.68 9.84 -5.31
CA LEU A 402 -12.03 9.47 -3.95
C LEU A 402 -12.35 7.98 -3.93
N VAL A 403 -11.48 7.18 -3.32
CA VAL A 403 -11.71 5.77 -3.03
C VAL A 403 -12.36 5.67 -1.65
N TYR A 404 -13.38 4.82 -1.53
CA TYR A 404 -14.14 4.66 -0.29
C TYR A 404 -14.47 3.19 -0.01
N ASP A 405 -14.59 2.85 1.27
CA ASP A 405 -15.08 1.53 1.68
C ASP A 405 -16.59 1.44 1.39
N ALA A 406 -16.96 0.61 0.41
CA ALA A 406 -18.35 0.42 -0.02
C ALA A 406 -19.25 -0.24 1.05
N ALA A 407 -18.66 -0.77 2.15
CA ALA A 407 -19.45 -1.21 3.29
C ALA A 407 -19.84 -0.07 4.24
N LEU A 408 -19.19 1.10 4.13
CA LEU A 408 -19.38 2.25 5.01
C LEU A 408 -20.10 3.41 4.32
N PHE A 409 -19.81 3.64 3.03
CA PHE A 409 -20.28 4.80 2.28
C PHE A 409 -21.06 4.42 1.03
N ASP A 410 -22.01 5.28 0.68
CA ASP A 410 -22.72 5.26 -0.59
C ASP A 410 -21.99 6.08 -1.64
N ARG A 411 -22.22 5.76 -2.91
CA ARG A 411 -21.67 6.54 -4.03
C ARG A 411 -22.09 8.01 -3.97
N SER A 412 -23.34 8.30 -3.62
CA SER A 412 -23.85 9.68 -3.50
C SER A 412 -23.11 10.49 -2.44
N THR A 413 -22.73 9.86 -1.32
CA THR A 413 -21.90 10.48 -0.29
C THR A 413 -20.49 10.76 -0.79
N ALA A 414 -19.89 9.82 -1.52
CA ALA A 414 -18.58 10.03 -2.13
C ALA A 414 -18.58 11.13 -3.20
N ASP A 415 -19.62 11.18 -4.05
CA ASP A 415 -19.81 12.26 -5.05
C ASP A 415 -19.94 13.63 -4.36
N LEU A 416 -20.71 13.72 -3.25
CA LEU A 416 -20.85 14.94 -2.45
C LEU A 416 -19.52 15.38 -1.84
N LEU A 417 -18.79 14.45 -1.20
CA LEU A 417 -17.49 14.74 -0.61
C LEU A 417 -16.49 15.25 -1.65
N LEU A 418 -16.46 14.66 -2.83
CA LEU A 418 -15.54 15.09 -3.89
C LEU A 418 -15.94 16.47 -4.46
N ALA A 419 -17.24 16.76 -4.58
CA ALA A 419 -17.73 18.08 -4.98
C ALA A 419 -17.41 19.16 -3.93
N ASP A 420 -17.59 18.85 -2.64
CA ASP A 420 -17.23 19.76 -1.54
C ASP A 420 -15.73 20.01 -1.49
N TYR A 421 -14.91 18.97 -1.71
CA TYR A 421 -13.47 19.11 -1.79
C TYR A 421 -13.03 20.13 -2.85
N LEU A 422 -13.61 20.06 -4.05
CA LEU A 422 -13.30 21.00 -5.13
C LEU A 422 -13.70 22.44 -4.76
N ARG A 423 -14.85 22.64 -4.09
CA ARG A 423 -15.28 23.96 -3.60
C ARG A 423 -14.31 24.51 -2.56
N LEU A 424 -13.91 23.69 -1.58
CA LEU A 424 -12.99 24.09 -0.53
C LEU A 424 -11.60 24.41 -1.09
N LEU A 425 -11.13 23.61 -2.04
CA LEU A 425 -9.86 23.88 -2.73
C LEU A 425 -9.88 25.22 -3.46
N ALA A 426 -10.98 25.55 -4.15
CA ALA A 426 -11.13 26.84 -4.84
C ALA A 426 -11.08 28.00 -3.83
N VAL A 427 -11.82 27.92 -2.72
CA VAL A 427 -11.80 28.98 -1.69
C VAL A 427 -10.42 29.14 -1.07
N LEU A 428 -9.72 28.04 -0.80
CA LEU A 428 -8.36 28.08 -0.24
C LEU A 428 -7.37 28.77 -1.20
N LEU A 429 -7.61 28.70 -2.52
CA LEU A 429 -6.79 29.37 -3.51
C LEU A 429 -7.18 30.83 -3.72
N ASP A 430 -8.49 31.14 -3.79
CA ASP A 430 -9.01 32.46 -4.16
C ASP A 430 -9.16 33.41 -2.96
N ALA A 431 -9.46 32.87 -1.78
CA ALA A 431 -9.71 33.62 -0.55
C ALA A 431 -9.06 32.94 0.69
N PRO A 432 -7.71 32.83 0.74
CA PRO A 432 -7.00 32.04 1.78
C PRO A 432 -7.20 32.60 3.20
N GLY A 433 -7.66 33.83 3.36
CA GLY A 433 -8.03 34.41 4.66
C GLY A 433 -9.38 33.95 5.20
N THR A 434 -10.13 33.12 4.47
CA THR A 434 -11.42 32.59 4.93
C THR A 434 -11.22 31.59 6.06
N ARG A 435 -11.94 31.78 7.18
CA ARG A 435 -11.90 30.86 8.33
C ARG A 435 -12.64 29.57 8.01
N LEU A 436 -12.25 28.45 8.67
CA LEU A 436 -12.88 27.14 8.49
C LEU A 436 -14.40 27.21 8.73
N SER A 437 -14.84 27.93 9.76
CA SER A 437 -16.26 28.11 10.08
C SER A 437 -17.07 28.87 9.02
N ALA A 438 -16.40 29.64 8.15
CA ALA A 438 -17.02 30.45 7.10
C ALA A 438 -16.87 29.82 5.69
N LEU A 439 -16.33 28.61 5.58
CA LEU A 439 -16.15 27.93 4.30
C LEU A 439 -17.51 27.57 3.69
N PRO A 440 -17.74 27.83 2.39
CA PRO A 440 -18.98 27.48 1.69
C PRO A 440 -19.01 25.98 1.41
N THR A 441 -19.64 25.24 2.29
CA THR A 441 -19.76 23.80 2.20
C THR A 441 -21.19 23.39 1.85
N GLY A 442 -21.34 22.19 1.27
CA GLY A 442 -22.65 21.56 1.11
C GLY A 442 -23.27 21.19 2.47
N PRO A 443 -24.46 20.58 2.47
CA PRO A 443 -25.07 20.10 3.70
C PRO A 443 -24.16 19.07 4.37
N ALA A 444 -23.91 19.26 5.68
CA ALA A 444 -23.10 18.30 6.45
C ALA A 444 -23.74 16.90 6.38
N LEU A 445 -22.87 15.88 6.32
CA LEU A 445 -23.31 14.50 6.36
C LEU A 445 -24.09 14.23 7.65
N ARG A 446 -25.15 13.45 7.56
CA ARG A 446 -25.98 13.10 8.73
C ARG A 446 -25.33 11.93 9.47
N HIS A 447 -25.24 12.02 10.80
CA HIS A 447 -24.77 10.91 11.63
C HIS A 447 -25.75 9.75 11.62
N THR A 448 -25.31 8.58 11.19
CA THR A 448 -25.99 7.33 11.54
C THR A 448 -25.68 7.02 13.01
N PRO A 449 -26.67 6.66 13.85
CA PRO A 449 -26.42 6.39 15.25
C PRO A 449 -25.34 5.34 15.43
N ARG A 450 -24.32 5.61 16.24
CA ARG A 450 -23.30 4.64 16.61
C ARG A 450 -23.98 3.48 17.35
N SER A 451 -23.75 2.24 16.93
CA SER A 451 -24.02 1.11 17.82
C SER A 451 -23.02 1.21 18.97
N THR A 452 -23.50 1.55 20.14
CA THR A 452 -22.72 1.51 21.39
C THR A 452 -22.31 0.07 21.62
N GLY A 453 -21.00 -0.18 21.70
CA GLY A 453 -20.44 -1.51 21.94
C GLY A 453 -21.07 -2.15 23.17
N ALA A 454 -21.30 -3.46 23.09
CA ALA A 454 -21.79 -4.28 24.19
C ALA A 454 -20.87 -4.13 25.42
N ALA A 455 -21.48 -4.12 26.60
CA ALA A 455 -20.77 -4.15 27.88
C ALA A 455 -19.79 -5.36 27.95
N PRO A 456 -18.64 -5.25 28.64
CA PRO A 456 -17.68 -6.34 28.74
C PRO A 456 -18.35 -7.57 29.36
N ALA A 457 -18.39 -8.66 28.57
CA ALA A 457 -18.86 -9.96 29.05
C ALA A 457 -17.88 -10.55 30.08
N ALA A 458 -18.36 -11.39 30.97
CA ALA A 458 -17.50 -12.10 31.92
C ALA A 458 -16.45 -12.95 31.18
N ARG A 459 -15.19 -12.93 31.63
CA ARG A 459 -14.09 -13.69 31.04
C ARG A 459 -14.40 -15.20 31.05
N THR A 460 -14.22 -15.85 29.92
CA THR A 460 -14.45 -17.27 29.73
C THR A 460 -13.11 -17.99 29.54
N ALA A 461 -12.82 -18.95 30.43
CA ALA A 461 -11.61 -19.78 30.33
C ALA A 461 -11.70 -20.78 29.15
N PRO A 462 -10.55 -21.31 28.63
CA PRO A 462 -10.56 -22.38 27.64
C PRO A 462 -11.43 -23.58 28.04
N ARG A 463 -12.28 -24.04 27.13
CA ARG A 463 -13.33 -25.05 27.38
C ARG A 463 -12.92 -26.45 26.92
N ASP A 464 -11.92 -26.55 26.05
CA ASP A 464 -11.42 -27.81 25.50
C ASP A 464 -9.92 -27.76 25.13
N ALA A 465 -9.38 -28.92 24.74
CA ALA A 465 -7.95 -29.06 24.41
C ALA A 465 -7.50 -28.19 23.21
N ALA A 466 -8.39 -27.88 22.27
CA ALA A 466 -8.04 -27.02 21.13
C ALA A 466 -7.94 -25.56 21.59
N GLU A 467 -8.86 -25.07 22.36
CA GLU A 467 -8.82 -23.74 22.95
C GLU A 467 -7.62 -23.59 23.90
N GLU A 468 -7.31 -24.60 24.73
CA GLU A 468 -6.15 -24.55 25.62
C GLU A 468 -4.83 -24.51 24.85
N ARG A 469 -4.72 -25.27 23.76
CA ARG A 469 -3.54 -25.20 22.86
C ARG A 469 -3.36 -23.82 22.23
N VAL A 470 -4.44 -23.22 21.73
CA VAL A 470 -4.40 -21.87 21.17
C VAL A 470 -4.03 -20.88 22.26
N ALA A 471 -4.66 -20.96 23.44
CA ALA A 471 -4.40 -20.08 24.57
C ALA A 471 -2.95 -20.17 25.07
N ALA A 472 -2.34 -21.35 25.08
CA ALA A 472 -0.95 -21.55 25.46
C ALA A 472 0.02 -20.83 24.51
N VAL A 473 -0.19 -20.95 23.17
CA VAL A 473 0.62 -20.23 22.18
C VAL A 473 0.37 -18.72 22.28
N TRP A 474 -0.85 -18.31 22.53
CA TRP A 474 -1.27 -16.94 22.71
C TRP A 474 -0.54 -16.27 23.90
N ARG A 475 -0.59 -16.90 25.11
CA ARG A 475 0.15 -16.46 26.30
C ARG A 475 1.65 -16.25 26.02
N THR A 476 2.27 -17.24 25.38
CA THR A 476 3.70 -17.19 25.03
C THR A 476 4.04 -16.01 24.10
N LEU A 477 3.15 -15.67 23.17
CA LEU A 477 3.39 -14.60 22.19
C LEU A 477 3.13 -13.21 22.76
N LEU A 478 2.16 -13.09 23.66
CA LEU A 478 1.78 -11.81 24.27
C LEU A 478 2.54 -11.51 25.58
N GLY A 479 3.31 -12.48 26.10
CA GLY A 479 4.06 -12.30 27.35
C GLY A 479 3.16 -12.20 28.58
N THR A 480 1.95 -12.80 28.53
CA THR A 480 0.99 -12.80 29.63
C THR A 480 1.10 -14.09 30.44
N ASP A 481 2.20 -14.30 31.14
CA ASP A 481 2.52 -15.57 31.80
C ASP A 481 1.64 -15.93 33.01
N SER A 482 0.74 -15.07 33.48
CA SER A 482 0.02 -15.27 34.76
C SER A 482 -1.49 -15.07 34.74
N GLY A 483 -2.14 -14.94 33.59
CA GLY A 483 -3.57 -14.67 33.49
C GLY A 483 -4.36 -15.72 32.70
N THR A 484 -5.61 -15.95 33.10
CA THR A 484 -6.61 -16.68 32.29
C THR A 484 -6.87 -15.87 31.01
N VAL A 485 -6.53 -16.46 29.86
CA VAL A 485 -6.91 -15.87 28.57
C VAL A 485 -8.41 -16.06 28.41
N ASP A 486 -9.14 -14.96 28.13
CA ASP A 486 -10.54 -15.07 27.75
C ASP A 486 -10.62 -15.62 26.32
N VAL A 487 -11.34 -16.71 26.12
CA VAL A 487 -11.46 -17.34 24.79
C VAL A 487 -12.17 -16.48 23.77
N HIS A 488 -12.90 -15.46 24.18
CA HIS A 488 -13.61 -14.51 23.36
C HIS A 488 -12.90 -13.15 23.26
N GLU A 489 -11.78 -12.97 23.95
CA GLU A 489 -10.97 -11.76 23.82
C GLU A 489 -10.30 -11.69 22.44
N ASP A 490 -10.42 -10.55 21.78
CA ASP A 490 -9.77 -10.30 20.50
C ASP A 490 -8.24 -10.20 20.68
N PHE A 491 -7.48 -10.92 19.84
CA PHE A 491 -6.02 -10.99 19.86
C PHE A 491 -5.35 -9.63 19.87
N PHE A 492 -5.91 -8.71 19.09
CA PHE A 492 -5.34 -7.38 18.93
C PHE A 492 -5.68 -6.50 20.13
N THR A 493 -6.87 -6.67 20.71
CA THR A 493 -7.26 -6.01 21.95
C THR A 493 -6.41 -6.49 23.13
N ALA A 494 -6.02 -7.78 23.14
CA ALA A 494 -5.10 -8.36 24.11
C ALA A 494 -3.63 -7.93 23.94
N GLY A 495 -3.33 -7.03 22.99
CA GLY A 495 -1.99 -6.50 22.72
C GLY A 495 -1.23 -7.22 21.61
N GLY A 496 -1.86 -8.14 20.91
CA GLY A 496 -1.27 -8.80 19.74
C GLY A 496 -1.17 -7.86 18.52
N HIS A 497 -0.23 -8.15 17.63
CA HIS A 497 -0.09 -7.43 16.36
C HIS A 497 0.08 -8.40 15.19
N SER A 498 -0.05 -7.88 13.97
CA SER A 498 -0.13 -8.69 12.75
C SER A 498 1.04 -9.68 12.56
N LEU A 499 2.26 -9.29 12.95
CA LEU A 499 3.42 -10.21 12.90
C LEU A 499 3.36 -11.31 13.98
N GLN A 500 2.80 -11.01 15.16
CA GLN A 500 2.55 -12.03 16.17
C GLN A 500 1.42 -12.96 15.73
N ALA A 501 0.40 -12.45 15.01
CA ALA A 501 -0.63 -13.31 14.40
C ALA A 501 -0.03 -14.32 13.42
N LEU A 502 0.93 -13.91 12.59
CA LEU A 502 1.69 -14.83 11.73
C LEU A 502 2.44 -15.90 12.53
N ARG A 503 3.10 -15.51 13.62
CA ARG A 503 3.81 -16.44 14.50
C ARG A 503 2.86 -17.38 15.23
N LEU A 504 1.69 -16.88 15.61
CA LEU A 504 0.62 -17.68 16.20
C LEU A 504 0.17 -18.77 15.23
N LEU A 505 -0.19 -18.38 14.00
CA LEU A 505 -0.64 -19.32 12.98
C LEU A 505 0.46 -20.31 12.58
N ALA A 506 1.71 -19.87 12.45
CA ALA A 506 2.84 -20.75 12.16
C ALA A 506 3.07 -21.81 13.27
N ARG A 507 2.90 -21.44 14.54
CA ARG A 507 3.02 -22.37 15.68
C ARG A 507 1.83 -23.31 15.82
N LEU A 508 0.66 -22.90 15.35
CA LEU A 508 -0.56 -23.71 15.38
C LEU A 508 -0.69 -24.60 14.14
N ALA A 509 0.03 -24.30 13.04
CA ALA A 509 0.01 -25.11 11.84
C ALA A 509 0.52 -26.52 12.12
N PRO A 510 -0.17 -27.58 11.65
CA PRO A 510 0.33 -28.95 11.72
C PRO A 510 1.57 -29.09 10.81
N ALA A 511 2.48 -30.03 11.16
CA ALA A 511 3.71 -30.30 10.42
C ALA A 511 3.47 -30.72 8.95
N ARG A 512 2.30 -31.24 8.63
CA ARG A 512 1.81 -31.55 7.29
C ARG A 512 0.31 -31.24 7.25
N GLY A 513 -0.11 -30.27 6.43
CA GLY A 513 -1.51 -29.95 6.23
C GLY A 513 -1.83 -28.45 6.23
N SER A 514 -3.01 -28.08 5.79
CA SER A 514 -3.49 -26.71 5.77
C SER A 514 -3.98 -26.31 7.17
N GLY A 515 -3.23 -25.47 7.87
CA GLY A 515 -3.66 -24.83 9.13
C GLY A 515 -4.66 -23.67 8.89
N PRO A 516 -5.13 -23.01 9.98
CA PRO A 516 -5.96 -21.82 9.87
C PRO A 516 -5.26 -20.75 9.03
N THR A 517 -6.01 -20.11 8.15
CA THR A 517 -5.47 -19.04 7.30
C THR A 517 -5.48 -17.70 8.05
N LEU A 518 -4.67 -16.75 7.61
CA LEU A 518 -4.76 -15.37 8.10
C LEU A 518 -6.16 -14.81 7.98
N ARG A 519 -6.84 -15.05 6.87
CA ARG A 519 -8.22 -14.60 6.65
C ARG A 519 -9.17 -15.15 7.70
N THR A 520 -9.10 -16.46 7.98
CA THR A 520 -9.93 -17.11 9.01
C THR A 520 -9.65 -16.52 10.39
N PHE A 521 -8.38 -16.25 10.70
CA PHE A 521 -8.00 -15.63 11.96
C PHE A 521 -8.50 -14.19 12.10
N PHE A 522 -8.35 -13.37 11.05
CA PHE A 522 -8.80 -11.97 11.10
C PHE A 522 -10.34 -11.82 11.06
N ALA A 523 -11.06 -12.83 10.56
CA ALA A 523 -12.52 -12.87 10.63
C ALA A 523 -13.04 -13.08 12.06
N ASP A 524 -12.32 -13.87 12.87
CA ASP A 524 -12.60 -14.09 14.30
C ASP A 524 -11.26 -14.26 15.02
N PRO A 525 -10.60 -13.14 15.41
CA PRO A 525 -9.26 -13.16 16.00
C PRO A 525 -9.30 -13.50 17.50
N THR A 526 -10.04 -14.55 17.85
CA THR A 526 -10.20 -15.03 19.22
C THR A 526 -9.64 -16.45 19.39
N VAL A 527 -9.40 -16.86 20.63
CA VAL A 527 -8.99 -18.23 20.92
C VAL A 527 -10.07 -19.22 20.45
N ALA A 528 -11.35 -18.91 20.67
CA ALA A 528 -12.48 -19.74 20.27
C ALA A 528 -12.60 -19.86 18.74
N GLY A 529 -12.44 -18.76 18.02
CA GLY A 529 -12.45 -18.72 16.56
C GLY A 529 -11.34 -19.56 15.95
N LEU A 530 -10.10 -19.40 16.44
CA LEU A 530 -8.97 -20.21 16.00
C LEU A 530 -9.11 -21.70 16.32
N ALA A 531 -9.59 -22.04 17.50
CA ALA A 531 -9.83 -23.43 17.89
C ALA A 531 -10.89 -24.08 16.98
N THR A 532 -11.94 -23.34 16.62
CA THR A 532 -12.96 -23.77 15.66
C THR A 532 -12.36 -24.00 14.28
N ALA A 533 -11.54 -23.07 13.79
CA ALA A 533 -10.87 -23.20 12.50
C ALA A 533 -9.92 -24.40 12.45
N LEU A 534 -9.19 -24.68 13.54
CA LEU A 534 -8.32 -25.87 13.65
C LEU A 534 -9.11 -27.17 13.59
N LYS A 535 -10.30 -27.24 14.21
CA LYS A 535 -11.18 -28.41 14.19
C LYS A 535 -11.82 -28.66 12.81
N SER A 536 -12.05 -27.59 12.06
CA SER A 536 -12.72 -27.63 10.74
C SER A 536 -11.78 -28.04 9.60
N THR A 537 -10.47 -28.11 9.85
CA THR A 537 -9.46 -28.51 8.85
C THR A 537 -9.50 -30.04 8.69
N PRO A 538 -9.58 -30.61 7.44
CA PRO A 538 -9.83 -32.03 7.20
C PRO A 538 -8.89 -33.02 7.90
N ASP A 539 -7.65 -32.62 8.18
CA ASP A 539 -6.64 -33.44 8.88
C ASP A 539 -6.66 -33.29 10.43
N GLY A 540 -7.58 -32.46 10.97
CA GLY A 540 -7.63 -32.17 12.41
C GLY A 540 -8.11 -33.33 13.26
N ARG A 541 -8.68 -34.39 12.69
CA ARG A 541 -9.18 -35.55 13.44
C ARG A 541 -8.12 -36.60 13.84
N THR A 542 -6.95 -36.60 13.19
CA THR A 542 -5.89 -37.59 13.41
C THR A 542 -4.71 -37.09 14.24
N ALA A 543 -4.60 -35.80 14.47
CA ALA A 543 -3.47 -35.20 15.22
C ALA A 543 -3.70 -35.10 16.75
N TRP A 544 -4.83 -35.61 17.28
CA TRP A 544 -5.25 -35.44 18.67
C TRP A 544 -5.25 -36.74 19.47
N ARG A 545 -4.54 -37.80 19.02
CA ARG A 545 -4.32 -39.02 19.85
C ARG A 545 -2.88 -39.15 20.28
#